data_39a6296c851393435897f5c15964ff79
#
_entry.id   39a6296c851393435897f5c15964ff79
#
_cell.length_a   1.000
_cell.length_b   1.000
_cell.length_c   1.000
_cell.angle_alpha   90.00
_cell.angle_beta   90.00
_cell.angle_gamma   90.00
#
_symmetry.space_group_name_H-M   'P 1'
#
loop_
_entity.id
_entity.type
_entity.pdbx_description
1 polymer ?
#
loop_
_entity_poly.entity_id
_entity_poly.type
_entity_poly.pdbx_seq_one_letter_code
_entity_poly.pdbx_strand_id
1 'polypeptide(L)'
;MEKGSVTVNGQVAGPDTVIKNGQVISHTLHRHEPPVTANEIGIIHESDDMIVIDKPAGVPVHSAGRYHYNTVVEILRAQRSPHFLPRPCNRLDRLTSGVMFIGKHPKGAEVMADKLKQRTVQKEYVARVKGKFPDGVVICDQPVMQVSPKLGLNRVRATGKEAKTKFRRLAYYPPQPVQTVVDEANGERAATPPPALSNEDEGYSIVHCLPLTGRTHQIRVHLQFLGYPITNDPIYSNRRVFGPNLGKNESSADRDGEIIDRLSTMGKTELPDTVHSYRTHLTAAPDVPPGTDPKLVNEIMTREHEEASIRYLRRKGEMLSGKTCEICGTELYSDPGVHELGIFLHAVAYADLEGDWKYRSKMPSWALPPQGCEGPQEVPDWVFGPESEEVVYGHGVVPESLDDEPKGQGGKDGVVKGKQGVPSLIRGVGMVDVEKDGLPET
;
A
#
# COMPACT_ATOMS: atom_id res chain seq x y z
N MET A 1 -15.48 -31.89 -10.84
CA MET A 1 -15.23 -33.11 -11.59
C MET A 1 -16.42 -33.53 -12.44
N GLU A 2 -17.65 -33.57 -11.93
CA GLU A 2 -18.87 -33.99 -12.68
C GLU A 2 -19.11 -33.27 -14.03
N LYS A 3 -18.64 -32.06 -14.20
CA LYS A 3 -18.74 -31.25 -15.43
C LYS A 3 -17.60 -31.50 -16.44
N GLY A 4 -16.74 -32.49 -16.24
CA GLY A 4 -15.61 -32.80 -17.14
C GLY A 4 -14.50 -31.74 -17.13
N SER A 5 -14.50 -30.79 -16.16
CA SER A 5 -13.53 -29.68 -16.09
C SER A 5 -12.14 -30.08 -15.61
N VAL A 6 -11.98 -31.30 -15.06
CA VAL A 6 -10.69 -31.85 -14.63
C VAL A 6 -10.30 -32.99 -15.51
N THR A 7 -9.10 -32.95 -16.08
CA THR A 7 -8.56 -34.04 -16.92
C THR A 7 -7.20 -34.50 -16.41
N VAL A 8 -6.87 -35.76 -16.63
CA VAL A 8 -5.54 -36.34 -16.43
C VAL A 8 -5.00 -36.78 -17.78
N ASN A 9 -3.89 -36.26 -18.22
CA ASN A 9 -3.33 -36.44 -19.56
C ASN A 9 -4.37 -36.22 -20.68
N GLY A 10 -5.25 -35.20 -20.50
CA GLY A 10 -6.30 -34.83 -21.45
C GLY A 10 -7.58 -35.67 -21.35
N GLN A 11 -7.64 -36.74 -20.57
CA GLN A 11 -8.85 -37.56 -20.34
C GLN A 11 -9.59 -37.05 -19.08
N VAL A 12 -10.92 -36.99 -19.18
CA VAL A 12 -11.77 -36.56 -18.07
C VAL A 12 -11.54 -37.44 -16.84
N ALA A 13 -11.25 -36.80 -15.69
CA ALA A 13 -11.01 -37.48 -14.42
C ALA A 13 -12.26 -37.48 -13.54
N GLY A 14 -12.56 -38.59 -12.91
CA GLY A 14 -13.58 -38.72 -11.88
C GLY A 14 -12.98 -38.63 -10.46
N PRO A 15 -13.83 -38.65 -9.40
CA PRO A 15 -13.39 -38.63 -8.02
C PRO A 15 -12.43 -39.77 -7.66
N ASP A 16 -12.63 -40.94 -8.28
CA ASP A 16 -11.86 -42.15 -7.99
C ASP A 16 -10.65 -42.34 -8.92
N THR A 17 -10.33 -41.35 -9.75
CA THR A 17 -9.19 -41.43 -10.69
C THR A 17 -7.87 -41.45 -9.89
N VAL A 18 -7.16 -42.56 -9.95
CA VAL A 18 -5.85 -42.71 -9.34
C VAL A 18 -4.80 -42.00 -10.18
N ILE A 19 -4.10 -41.06 -9.59
CA ILE A 19 -3.05 -40.29 -10.25
C ILE A 19 -1.70 -40.98 -10.06
N LYS A 20 -0.97 -41.15 -11.19
CA LYS A 20 0.38 -41.73 -11.20
C LYS A 20 1.44 -40.63 -11.35
N ASN A 21 2.66 -40.94 -10.91
CA ASN A 21 3.78 -40.03 -11.09
C ASN A 21 4.01 -39.70 -12.58
N GLY A 22 4.27 -38.44 -12.90
CA GLY A 22 4.48 -37.97 -14.30
C GLY A 22 3.21 -37.66 -15.08
N GLN A 23 2.03 -37.84 -14.51
CA GLN A 23 0.78 -37.45 -15.19
C GLN A 23 0.48 -35.96 -15.05
N VAL A 24 -0.05 -35.35 -16.11
CA VAL A 24 -0.45 -33.92 -16.10
C VAL A 24 -1.92 -33.82 -15.73
N ILE A 25 -2.20 -33.09 -14.65
CA ILE A 25 -3.56 -32.76 -14.26
C ILE A 25 -3.88 -31.38 -14.83
N SER A 26 -4.96 -31.28 -15.59
CA SER A 26 -5.46 -30.03 -16.13
C SER A 26 -6.85 -29.73 -15.56
N HIS A 27 -7.04 -28.47 -15.16
CA HIS A 27 -8.33 -27.98 -14.68
C HIS A 27 -8.75 -26.76 -15.50
N THR A 28 -9.84 -26.94 -16.27
CA THR A 28 -10.44 -25.83 -17.03
C THR A 28 -11.57 -25.24 -16.23
N LEU A 29 -11.49 -23.93 -15.97
CA LEU A 29 -12.53 -23.22 -15.25
C LEU A 29 -12.83 -21.88 -15.92
N HIS A 30 -14.10 -21.50 -15.87
CA HIS A 30 -14.51 -20.16 -16.22
C HIS A 30 -14.25 -19.22 -15.04
N ARG A 31 -13.59 -18.12 -15.30
CA ARG A 31 -13.16 -17.16 -14.26
C ARG A 31 -13.48 -15.74 -14.68
N HIS A 32 -14.05 -14.97 -13.75
CA HIS A 32 -14.22 -13.54 -13.90
C HIS A 32 -13.04 -12.84 -13.24
N GLU A 33 -12.16 -12.24 -14.04
CA GLU A 33 -11.11 -11.38 -13.52
C GLU A 33 -11.67 -10.00 -13.21
N PRO A 34 -11.33 -9.41 -12.07
CA PRO A 34 -11.67 -8.02 -11.81
C PRO A 34 -10.98 -7.14 -12.86
N PRO A 35 -11.64 -6.06 -13.30
CA PRO A 35 -11.04 -5.11 -14.21
C PRO A 35 -9.84 -4.41 -13.55
N VAL A 36 -8.93 -3.94 -14.39
CA VAL A 36 -7.76 -3.12 -14.04
C VAL A 36 -7.83 -1.80 -14.78
N THR A 37 -6.94 -0.85 -14.44
CA THR A 37 -6.87 0.41 -15.17
C THR A 37 -6.52 0.19 -16.64
N ALA A 38 -7.07 1.04 -17.50
CA ALA A 38 -6.71 1.12 -18.92
C ALA A 38 -5.45 1.95 -19.19
N ASN A 39 -4.85 2.55 -18.13
CA ASN A 39 -3.62 3.32 -18.28
C ASN A 39 -2.48 2.42 -18.77
N GLU A 40 -1.72 2.91 -19.71
CA GLU A 40 -0.58 2.20 -20.28
C GLU A 40 0.54 1.99 -19.26
N ILE A 41 1.30 0.91 -19.44
CA ILE A 41 2.56 0.69 -18.71
C ILE A 41 3.62 1.54 -19.41
N GLY A 42 4.07 2.62 -18.73
CA GLY A 42 5.12 3.49 -19.24
C GLY A 42 6.48 2.78 -19.26
N ILE A 43 7.29 3.04 -20.29
CA ILE A 43 8.68 2.56 -20.36
C ILE A 43 9.58 3.76 -20.02
N ILE A 44 10.33 3.66 -18.92
CA ILE A 44 11.30 4.67 -18.48
C ILE A 44 12.65 4.43 -19.16
N HIS A 45 13.08 3.16 -19.19
CA HIS A 45 14.35 2.78 -19.81
C HIS A 45 14.27 1.32 -20.30
N GLU A 46 15.00 1.02 -21.34
CA GLU A 46 15.13 -0.35 -21.84
C GLU A 46 16.56 -0.61 -22.31
N SER A 47 17.13 -1.71 -21.84
CA SER A 47 18.43 -2.26 -22.27
C SER A 47 18.27 -3.70 -22.76
N ASP A 48 19.36 -4.37 -23.08
CA ASP A 48 19.31 -5.78 -23.48
C ASP A 48 18.89 -6.69 -22.31
N ASP A 49 19.22 -6.33 -21.07
CA ASP A 49 18.96 -7.13 -19.88
C ASP A 49 17.65 -6.77 -19.16
N MET A 50 17.20 -5.50 -19.26
CA MET A 50 16.22 -4.93 -18.35
C MET A 50 15.27 -3.96 -19.04
N ILE A 51 14.02 -3.97 -18.57
CA ILE A 51 13.04 -2.90 -18.83
C ILE A 51 12.74 -2.25 -17.50
N VAL A 52 12.89 -0.93 -17.42
CA VAL A 52 12.42 -0.12 -16.29
C VAL A 52 11.09 0.49 -16.70
N ILE A 53 10.06 0.17 -15.96
CA ILE A 53 8.69 0.60 -16.25
C ILE A 53 8.18 1.62 -15.23
N ASP A 54 7.25 2.45 -15.65
CA ASP A 54 6.33 3.20 -14.79
C ASP A 54 5.02 2.40 -14.71
N LYS A 55 4.88 1.63 -13.63
CA LYS A 55 3.70 0.79 -13.42
C LYS A 55 2.49 1.66 -13.08
N PRO A 56 1.38 1.61 -13.80
CA PRO A 56 0.17 2.30 -13.40
C PRO A 56 -0.41 1.69 -12.11
N ALA A 57 -1.13 2.52 -11.33
CA ALA A 57 -1.92 2.02 -10.21
C ALA A 57 -3.06 1.13 -10.71
N GLY A 58 -3.52 0.20 -9.89
CA GLY A 58 -4.67 -0.66 -10.20
C GLY A 58 -4.34 -2.00 -10.86
N VAL A 59 -3.10 -2.22 -11.30
CA VAL A 59 -2.66 -3.48 -11.93
C VAL A 59 -1.75 -4.26 -10.98
N PRO A 60 -2.04 -5.52 -10.67
CA PRO A 60 -1.13 -6.39 -9.93
C PRO A 60 0.07 -6.79 -10.80
N VAL A 61 1.20 -7.09 -10.16
CA VAL A 61 2.43 -7.45 -10.89
C VAL A 61 2.34 -8.87 -11.46
N HIS A 62 1.92 -9.83 -10.64
CA HIS A 62 1.81 -11.25 -10.99
C HIS A 62 0.38 -11.76 -10.84
N SER A 63 0.11 -12.91 -11.42
CA SER A 63 -1.12 -13.66 -11.17
C SER A 63 -1.27 -13.95 -9.69
N ALA A 64 -2.34 -13.44 -9.09
CA ALA A 64 -2.66 -13.59 -7.68
C ALA A 64 -4.16 -13.47 -7.43
N GLY A 65 -4.70 -14.35 -6.57
CA GLY A 65 -6.11 -14.36 -6.23
C GLY A 65 -6.99 -14.55 -7.46
N ARG A 66 -7.78 -13.54 -7.82
CA ARG A 66 -8.67 -13.59 -8.99
C ARG A 66 -8.02 -13.08 -10.28
N TYR A 67 -6.85 -12.44 -10.20
CA TYR A 67 -6.13 -11.91 -11.36
C TYR A 67 -5.26 -12.99 -12.00
N HIS A 68 -5.30 -13.08 -13.31
CA HIS A 68 -4.45 -13.95 -14.11
C HIS A 68 -3.86 -13.18 -15.30
N TYR A 69 -4.69 -12.78 -16.26
CA TYR A 69 -4.27 -12.05 -17.45
C TYR A 69 -4.14 -10.53 -17.18
N ASN A 70 -4.95 -9.99 -16.30
CA ASN A 70 -4.90 -8.59 -15.90
C ASN A 70 -3.74 -8.32 -14.93
N THR A 71 -2.51 -8.58 -15.38
CA THR A 71 -1.27 -8.38 -14.60
C THR A 71 -0.19 -7.72 -15.45
N VAL A 72 0.76 -7.04 -14.82
CA VAL A 72 1.90 -6.43 -15.53
C VAL A 72 2.62 -7.45 -16.41
N VAL A 73 2.86 -8.66 -15.88
CA VAL A 73 3.54 -9.73 -16.61
C VAL A 73 2.80 -10.12 -17.90
N GLU A 74 1.50 -10.37 -17.81
CA GLU A 74 0.74 -10.83 -18.96
C GLU A 74 0.44 -9.70 -19.96
N ILE A 75 0.24 -8.47 -19.47
CA ILE A 75 0.09 -7.28 -20.34
C ILE A 75 1.36 -7.06 -21.16
N LEU A 76 2.53 -7.04 -20.53
CA LEU A 76 3.81 -6.88 -21.23
C LEU A 76 4.08 -8.02 -22.21
N ARG A 77 3.70 -9.24 -21.85
CA ARG A 77 3.81 -10.40 -22.73
C ARG A 77 2.93 -10.24 -23.96
N ALA A 78 1.67 -9.86 -23.77
CA ALA A 78 0.73 -9.63 -24.88
C ALA A 78 1.16 -8.50 -25.81
N GLN A 79 1.72 -7.41 -25.27
CA GLN A 79 2.19 -6.27 -26.05
C GLN A 79 3.45 -6.54 -26.87
N ARG A 80 4.31 -7.48 -26.43
CA ARG A 80 5.60 -7.73 -27.11
C ARG A 80 5.59 -8.98 -27.95
N SER A 81 5.44 -10.14 -27.32
CA SER A 81 5.44 -11.44 -28.01
C SER A 81 4.97 -12.55 -27.06
N PRO A 82 4.28 -13.59 -27.56
CA PRO A 82 3.95 -14.78 -26.78
C PRO A 82 5.18 -15.49 -26.17
N HIS A 83 6.34 -15.32 -26.79
CA HIS A 83 7.60 -15.91 -26.31
C HIS A 83 8.35 -15.03 -25.32
N PHE A 84 7.95 -13.77 -25.16
CA PHE A 84 8.52 -12.89 -24.16
C PHE A 84 8.04 -13.31 -22.77
N LEU A 85 8.99 -13.60 -21.89
CA LEU A 85 8.74 -13.99 -20.50
C LEU A 85 9.24 -12.90 -19.54
N PRO A 86 8.44 -11.85 -19.27
CA PRO A 86 8.84 -10.78 -18.36
C PRO A 86 9.12 -11.34 -16.96
N ARG A 87 10.22 -10.90 -16.36
CA ARG A 87 10.68 -11.36 -15.03
C ARG A 87 10.75 -10.18 -14.07
N PRO A 88 9.71 -9.90 -13.31
CA PRO A 88 9.74 -8.83 -12.32
C PRO A 88 10.85 -9.07 -11.27
N CYS A 89 11.73 -8.07 -11.11
CA CYS A 89 12.82 -8.12 -10.13
C CYS A 89 12.38 -7.65 -8.75
N ASN A 90 11.35 -6.82 -8.71
CA ASN A 90 10.68 -6.34 -7.50
C ASN A 90 9.17 -6.34 -7.72
N ARG A 91 8.44 -5.97 -6.69
CA ARG A 91 6.99 -5.80 -6.77
C ARG A 91 6.54 -4.50 -6.13
N LEU A 92 5.51 -3.93 -6.69
CA LEU A 92 4.67 -2.91 -6.06
C LEU A 92 3.31 -3.50 -5.76
N ASP A 93 2.62 -2.97 -4.77
CA ASP A 93 1.23 -3.35 -4.49
C ASP A 93 0.34 -3.02 -5.70
N ARG A 94 -0.78 -3.70 -5.84
CA ARG A 94 -1.71 -3.46 -6.95
C ARG A 94 -2.07 -1.97 -7.10
N LEU A 95 -2.35 -1.32 -5.98
CA LEU A 95 -2.79 0.08 -5.93
C LEU A 95 -1.64 1.11 -5.98
N THR A 96 -0.40 0.67 -5.82
CA THR A 96 0.79 1.54 -5.88
C THR A 96 1.29 1.65 -7.32
N SER A 97 1.63 2.86 -7.74
CA SER A 97 2.22 3.15 -9.06
C SER A 97 3.72 3.44 -8.97
N GLY A 98 4.37 3.53 -10.12
CA GLY A 98 5.74 4.04 -10.25
C GLY A 98 6.77 3.05 -10.73
N VAL A 99 8.04 3.40 -10.52
CA VAL A 99 9.22 2.69 -11.05
C VAL A 99 9.29 1.25 -10.60
N MET A 100 9.47 0.34 -11.55
CA MET A 100 9.64 -1.09 -11.32
C MET A 100 10.54 -1.73 -12.37
N PHE A 101 11.26 -2.79 -12.01
CA PHE A 101 12.23 -3.48 -12.86
C PHE A 101 11.70 -4.80 -13.38
N ILE A 102 11.85 -5.03 -14.68
CA ILE A 102 11.48 -6.26 -15.40
C ILE A 102 12.72 -6.79 -16.12
N GLY A 103 13.25 -7.92 -15.69
CA GLY A 103 14.31 -8.61 -16.41
C GLY A 103 13.79 -9.22 -17.71
N LYS A 104 14.53 -9.05 -18.79
CA LYS A 104 14.21 -9.63 -20.11
C LYS A 104 14.60 -11.10 -20.20
N HIS A 105 15.52 -11.54 -19.39
CA HIS A 105 15.99 -12.92 -19.28
C HIS A 105 16.41 -13.25 -17.83
N PRO A 106 16.63 -14.54 -17.47
CA PRO A 106 16.93 -14.96 -16.10
C PRO A 106 18.10 -14.24 -15.45
N LYS A 107 19.23 -14.10 -16.14
CA LYS A 107 20.45 -13.48 -15.62
C LYS A 107 20.24 -12.00 -15.29
N GLY A 108 19.58 -11.22 -16.18
CA GLY A 108 19.28 -9.80 -15.93
C GLY A 108 18.37 -9.64 -14.70
N ALA A 109 17.36 -10.50 -14.56
CA ALA A 109 16.48 -10.49 -13.40
C ALA A 109 17.21 -10.84 -12.11
N GLU A 110 18.10 -11.83 -12.12
CA GLU A 110 18.90 -12.28 -10.97
C GLU A 110 19.80 -11.16 -10.44
N VAL A 111 20.57 -10.52 -11.32
CA VAL A 111 21.47 -9.42 -10.94
C VAL A 111 20.73 -8.29 -10.23
N MET A 112 19.59 -7.84 -10.78
CA MET A 112 18.81 -6.79 -10.15
C MET A 112 18.12 -7.25 -8.86
N ALA A 113 17.60 -8.48 -8.83
CA ALA A 113 17.00 -9.04 -7.63
C ALA A 113 18.00 -9.16 -6.47
N ASP A 114 19.25 -9.52 -6.78
CA ASP A 114 20.33 -9.58 -5.79
C ASP A 114 20.72 -8.20 -5.27
N LYS A 115 20.88 -7.19 -6.14
CA LYS A 115 21.08 -5.80 -5.71
C LYS A 115 19.96 -5.33 -4.75
N LEU A 116 18.71 -5.62 -5.07
CA LEU A 116 17.56 -5.28 -4.23
C LEU A 116 17.54 -6.04 -2.89
N LYS A 117 17.94 -7.32 -2.89
CA LYS A 117 18.05 -8.16 -1.69
C LYS A 117 19.17 -7.72 -0.76
N GLN A 118 20.30 -7.34 -1.33
CA GLN A 118 21.48 -6.82 -0.63
C GLN A 118 21.28 -5.38 -0.13
N ARG A 119 20.17 -4.73 -0.50
CA ARG A 119 19.82 -3.33 -0.15
C ARG A 119 20.84 -2.31 -0.70
N THR A 120 21.48 -2.61 -1.83
CA THR A 120 22.36 -1.67 -2.55
C THR A 120 21.60 -0.73 -3.46
N VAL A 121 20.26 -0.82 -3.48
CA VAL A 121 19.38 0.04 -4.25
C VAL A 121 18.59 0.94 -3.32
N GLN A 122 18.76 2.26 -3.44
CA GLN A 122 17.91 3.26 -2.81
C GLN A 122 16.56 3.29 -3.52
N LYS A 123 15.48 3.35 -2.72
CA LYS A 123 14.10 3.41 -3.21
C LYS A 123 13.44 4.68 -2.66
N GLU A 124 12.92 5.49 -3.54
CA GLU A 124 12.26 6.74 -3.18
C GLU A 124 10.80 6.70 -3.60
N TYR A 125 9.91 7.10 -2.69
CA TYR A 125 8.48 7.18 -2.92
C TYR A 125 7.96 8.57 -2.57
N VAL A 126 6.82 8.92 -3.15
CA VAL A 126 6.02 10.06 -2.74
C VAL A 126 4.65 9.56 -2.29
N ALA A 127 4.14 10.14 -1.20
CA ALA A 127 2.83 9.84 -0.65
C ALA A 127 2.06 11.13 -0.34
N ARG A 128 0.73 11.11 -0.51
CA ARG A 128 -0.17 12.14 0.01
C ARG A 128 -0.83 11.61 1.27
N VAL A 129 -0.55 12.25 2.40
CA VAL A 129 -0.99 11.83 3.72
C VAL A 129 -1.93 12.83 4.36
N LYS A 130 -2.76 12.38 5.32
CA LYS A 130 -3.70 13.22 6.07
C LYS A 130 -2.94 14.22 6.95
N GLY A 131 -3.46 15.43 7.04
CA GLY A 131 -3.00 16.46 7.97
C GLY A 131 -1.62 17.03 7.67
N LYS A 132 -1.13 17.82 8.61
CA LYS A 132 0.18 18.49 8.55
C LYS A 132 1.28 17.56 9.08
N PHE A 133 1.95 16.84 8.18
CA PHE A 133 3.10 16.01 8.56
C PHE A 133 4.22 16.88 9.13
N PRO A 134 4.99 16.46 10.15
CA PRO A 134 6.06 17.25 10.76
C PRO A 134 7.10 17.73 9.77
N ASP A 135 7.75 18.83 10.08
CA ASP A 135 8.94 19.31 9.39
C ASP A 135 10.17 18.47 9.75
N GLY A 136 11.21 18.57 8.94
CA GLY A 136 12.42 17.79 9.11
C GLY A 136 12.31 16.35 8.65
N VAL A 137 13.22 15.50 9.11
CA VAL A 137 13.26 14.07 8.79
C VAL A 137 12.70 13.27 9.96
N VAL A 138 11.62 12.55 9.68
CA VAL A 138 10.99 11.63 10.63
C VAL A 138 11.41 10.20 10.29
N ILE A 139 11.95 9.47 11.25
CA ILE A 139 12.35 8.08 11.09
C ILE A 139 11.39 7.19 11.86
N CYS A 140 10.69 6.30 11.16
CA CYS A 140 9.91 5.23 11.76
C CYS A 140 10.72 3.93 11.73
N ASP A 141 11.20 3.49 12.90
CA ASP A 141 11.95 2.27 13.10
C ASP A 141 11.10 1.28 13.93
N GLN A 142 10.03 0.79 13.30
CA GLN A 142 9.03 -0.05 13.94
C GLN A 142 8.84 -1.36 13.16
N PRO A 143 8.94 -2.53 13.81
CA PRO A 143 8.80 -3.81 13.13
C PRO A 143 7.39 -4.01 12.58
N VAL A 144 7.30 -4.62 11.41
CA VAL A 144 6.03 -4.89 10.73
C VAL A 144 5.74 -6.39 10.70
N MET A 145 4.54 -6.75 11.13
CA MET A 145 4.02 -8.11 11.10
C MET A 145 2.77 -8.22 10.22
N GLN A 146 2.65 -9.34 9.52
CA GLN A 146 1.43 -9.68 8.79
C GLN A 146 0.42 -10.29 9.77
N VAL A 147 -0.65 -9.55 10.07
CA VAL A 147 -1.69 -9.94 11.03
C VAL A 147 -2.75 -10.81 10.36
N SER A 148 -3.16 -10.46 9.13
CA SER A 148 -4.11 -11.25 8.35
C SER A 148 -3.68 -11.35 6.88
N PRO A 149 -3.11 -12.49 6.45
CA PRO A 149 -2.74 -12.73 5.05
C PRO A 149 -3.95 -12.63 4.10
N LYS A 150 -5.11 -13.13 4.52
CA LYS A 150 -6.34 -13.14 3.73
C LYS A 150 -6.83 -11.74 3.38
N LEU A 151 -6.71 -10.81 4.32
CA LEU A 151 -7.14 -9.42 4.15
C LEU A 151 -6.00 -8.49 3.67
N GLY A 152 -4.74 -8.98 3.66
CA GLY A 152 -3.58 -8.17 3.38
C GLY A 152 -3.23 -7.19 4.50
N LEU A 153 -3.72 -7.44 5.72
CA LEU A 153 -3.50 -6.57 6.87
C LEU A 153 -2.12 -6.81 7.49
N ASN A 154 -1.34 -5.75 7.56
CA ASN A 154 -0.07 -5.71 8.28
C ASN A 154 -0.14 -4.60 9.34
N ARG A 155 0.57 -4.78 10.46
CA ARG A 155 0.61 -3.78 11.54
C ARG A 155 1.99 -3.72 12.19
N VAL A 156 2.26 -2.61 12.88
CA VAL A 156 3.42 -2.53 13.76
C VAL A 156 3.22 -3.51 14.93
N ARG A 157 4.21 -4.38 15.15
CA ARG A 157 4.23 -5.35 16.26
C ARG A 157 5.66 -5.61 16.68
N ALA A 158 5.93 -5.63 17.98
CA ALA A 158 7.27 -5.89 18.51
C ALA A 158 7.88 -7.21 18.01
N THR A 159 7.05 -8.23 17.76
CA THR A 159 7.45 -9.53 17.22
C THR A 159 7.50 -9.55 15.69
N GLY A 160 7.28 -8.42 15.04
CA GLY A 160 7.33 -8.27 13.58
C GLY A 160 8.75 -8.35 13.02
N LYS A 161 8.85 -8.31 11.71
CA LYS A 161 10.14 -8.21 11.01
C LYS A 161 10.62 -6.78 11.05
N GLU A 162 11.92 -6.59 11.33
CA GLU A 162 12.58 -5.29 11.27
C GLU A 162 12.16 -4.50 10.02
N ALA A 163 11.74 -3.26 10.24
CA ALA A 163 11.33 -2.35 9.18
C ALA A 163 11.66 -0.91 9.58
N LYS A 164 12.29 -0.18 8.64
CA LYS A 164 12.73 1.19 8.86
C LYS A 164 12.44 2.05 7.63
N THR A 165 11.83 3.22 7.85
CA THR A 165 11.51 4.18 6.79
C THR A 165 11.84 5.59 7.28
N LYS A 166 12.50 6.39 6.43
CA LYS A 166 12.67 7.82 6.63
C LYS A 166 11.60 8.56 5.83
N PHE A 167 11.08 9.63 6.41
CA PHE A 167 10.06 10.49 5.82
C PHE A 167 10.49 11.95 5.88
N ARG A 168 10.13 12.73 4.86
CA ARG A 168 10.35 14.17 4.81
C ARG A 168 9.16 14.84 4.15
N ARG A 169 8.56 15.84 4.79
CA ARG A 169 7.51 16.63 4.18
C ARG A 169 8.08 17.48 3.05
N LEU A 170 7.47 17.41 1.87
CA LEU A 170 7.79 18.26 0.73
C LEU A 170 6.89 19.50 0.68
N ALA A 171 5.60 19.32 1.00
CA ALA A 171 4.63 20.39 1.03
C ALA A 171 3.49 20.07 2.00
N TYR A 172 2.81 21.09 2.48
CA TYR A 172 1.54 20.98 3.19
C TYR A 172 0.53 21.92 2.55
N TYR A 173 -0.65 21.40 2.27
CA TYR A 173 -1.78 22.15 1.74
C TYR A 173 -2.90 22.14 2.77
N PRO A 174 -3.22 23.31 3.34
CA PRO A 174 -4.29 23.43 4.33
C PRO A 174 -5.66 23.12 3.69
N PRO A 175 -6.70 22.90 4.51
CA PRO A 175 -8.05 22.74 4.01
C PRO A 175 -8.45 23.93 3.15
N GLN A 176 -9.02 23.66 1.97
CA GLN A 176 -9.58 24.72 1.15
C GLN A 176 -10.92 25.13 1.74
N PRO A 177 -11.20 26.43 1.90
CA PRO A 177 -12.52 26.89 2.31
C PRO A 177 -13.54 26.39 1.27
N VAL A 178 -14.63 25.79 1.76
CA VAL A 178 -15.73 25.36 0.89
C VAL A 178 -16.26 26.62 0.20
N GLN A 179 -16.02 26.75 -1.09
CA GLN A 179 -16.66 27.79 -1.90
C GLN A 179 -18.14 27.46 -1.96
N THR A 180 -18.95 28.18 -1.21
CA THR A 180 -20.41 28.19 -1.40
C THR A 180 -20.66 28.81 -2.76
N VAL A 181 -20.96 27.98 -3.76
CA VAL A 181 -21.47 28.46 -5.04
C VAL A 181 -22.86 29.02 -4.74
N VAL A 182 -22.96 30.32 -4.65
CA VAL A 182 -24.23 31.01 -4.62
C VAL A 182 -24.72 31.02 -6.07
N ASP A 183 -25.73 30.22 -6.35
CA ASP A 183 -26.39 30.26 -7.65
C ASP A 183 -27.22 31.55 -7.70
N GLU A 184 -26.64 32.60 -8.31
CA GLU A 184 -27.26 33.94 -8.40
C GLU A 184 -28.54 33.96 -9.24
N ALA A 185 -28.88 32.86 -9.92
CA ALA A 185 -30.00 32.84 -10.87
C ALA A 185 -31.36 32.59 -10.25
N ASN A 186 -31.51 31.97 -9.06
CA ASN A 186 -32.81 31.57 -8.54
C ASN A 186 -33.14 31.96 -7.10
N GLY A 187 -32.26 32.63 -6.36
CA GLY A 187 -32.56 33.09 -4.99
C GLY A 187 -32.90 31.97 -3.97
N GLU A 188 -32.94 30.73 -4.39
CA GLU A 188 -33.05 29.57 -3.54
C GLU A 188 -31.65 29.18 -3.07
N ARG A 189 -31.46 29.12 -1.76
CA ARG A 189 -30.30 28.46 -1.16
C ARG A 189 -30.32 27.04 -1.70
N ALA A 190 -29.53 26.78 -2.74
CA ALA A 190 -29.15 25.42 -3.08
C ALA A 190 -28.72 24.77 -1.77
N ALA A 191 -29.34 23.66 -1.41
CA ALA A 191 -29.01 22.93 -0.18
C ALA A 191 -27.50 22.78 -0.20
N THR A 192 -26.84 23.48 0.71
CA THR A 192 -25.40 23.38 0.90
C THR A 192 -25.14 21.90 0.95
N PRO A 193 -24.30 21.34 0.06
CA PRO A 193 -23.93 19.93 0.22
C PRO A 193 -23.49 19.78 1.67
N PRO A 194 -23.94 18.74 2.38
CA PRO A 194 -23.59 18.56 3.78
C PRO A 194 -22.08 18.74 3.89
N PRO A 195 -21.60 19.46 4.92
CA PRO A 195 -20.18 19.73 5.07
C PRO A 195 -19.49 18.40 4.85
N ALA A 196 -18.62 18.39 3.86
CA ALA A 196 -17.80 17.23 3.61
C ALA A 196 -17.10 16.94 4.93
N LEU A 197 -17.46 15.84 5.59
CA LEU A 197 -16.65 15.22 6.63
C LEU A 197 -15.40 14.65 5.93
N SER A 198 -14.77 15.51 5.16
CA SER A 198 -13.53 15.23 4.50
C SER A 198 -12.45 15.49 5.54
N ASN A 199 -11.45 14.65 5.56
CA ASN A 199 -10.16 14.98 6.18
C ASN A 199 -9.52 16.21 5.50
N GLU A 200 -10.23 16.88 4.64
CA GLU A 200 -10.00 18.21 4.13
C GLU A 200 -10.03 19.25 5.27
N ASP A 201 -10.71 18.98 6.39
CA ASP A 201 -10.66 19.84 7.57
C ASP A 201 -9.25 19.94 8.18
N GLU A 202 -8.40 18.92 7.97
CA GLU A 202 -7.01 18.92 8.45
C GLU A 202 -6.00 19.25 7.34
N GLY A 203 -6.45 19.32 6.07
CA GLY A 203 -5.57 19.43 4.91
C GLY A 203 -4.78 18.14 4.65
N TYR A 204 -3.74 18.25 3.83
CA TYR A 204 -2.88 17.11 3.53
C TYR A 204 -1.44 17.53 3.28
N SER A 205 -0.53 16.60 3.48
CA SER A 205 0.89 16.77 3.16
C SER A 205 1.34 15.86 2.04
N ILE A 206 2.27 16.35 1.23
CA ILE A 206 3.05 15.53 0.30
C ILE A 206 4.35 15.15 1.00
N VAL A 207 4.59 13.86 1.13
CA VAL A 207 5.71 13.30 1.90
C VAL A 207 6.60 12.45 1.00
N HIS A 208 7.90 12.76 1.03
CA HIS A 208 8.95 11.95 0.43
C HIS A 208 9.29 10.80 1.39
N CYS A 209 9.29 9.57 0.90
CA CYS A 209 9.49 8.38 1.71
C CYS A 209 10.70 7.59 1.21
N LEU A 210 11.62 7.26 2.12
CA LEU A 210 12.82 6.47 1.87
C LEU A 210 12.79 5.19 2.72
N PRO A 211 12.23 4.08 2.21
CA PRO A 211 12.23 2.81 2.92
C PRO A 211 13.60 2.14 2.85
N LEU A 212 14.25 1.94 4.01
CA LEU A 212 15.53 1.24 4.14
C LEU A 212 15.36 -0.28 4.13
N THR A 213 14.16 -0.75 4.39
CA THR A 213 13.74 -2.15 4.31
C THR A 213 12.55 -2.28 3.35
N GLY A 214 12.09 -3.48 3.03
CA GLY A 214 11.01 -3.70 2.06
C GLY A 214 9.96 -4.71 2.54
N ARG A 215 9.23 -4.41 3.64
CA ARG A 215 8.12 -5.27 4.09
C ARG A 215 6.83 -4.94 3.34
N THR A 216 5.96 -5.91 3.25
CA THR A 216 4.64 -5.73 2.63
C THR A 216 3.89 -4.58 3.32
N HIS A 217 3.41 -3.62 2.55
CA HIS A 217 2.71 -2.42 3.01
C HIS A 217 3.53 -1.51 3.97
N GLN A 218 4.86 -1.64 4.02
CA GLN A 218 5.70 -0.97 5.03
C GLN A 218 5.42 0.53 5.16
N ILE A 219 5.51 1.28 4.06
CA ILE A 219 5.27 2.74 4.06
C ILE A 219 3.87 3.06 4.57
N ARG A 220 2.87 2.32 4.09
CA ARG A 220 1.45 2.48 4.46
C ARG A 220 1.23 2.26 5.96
N VAL A 221 1.81 1.19 6.50
CA VAL A 221 1.74 0.83 7.94
C VAL A 221 2.47 1.85 8.80
N HIS A 222 3.67 2.28 8.39
CA HIS A 222 4.44 3.27 9.14
C HIS A 222 3.74 4.63 9.17
N LEU A 223 3.21 5.10 8.04
CA LEU A 223 2.46 6.35 7.98
C LEU A 223 1.18 6.29 8.84
N GLN A 224 0.47 5.16 8.83
CA GLN A 224 -0.69 4.95 9.70
C GLN A 224 -0.28 4.95 11.18
N PHE A 225 0.78 4.23 11.54
CA PHE A 225 1.29 4.18 12.91
C PHE A 225 1.70 5.58 13.43
N LEU A 226 2.29 6.41 12.58
CA LEU A 226 2.64 7.80 12.92
C LEU A 226 1.41 8.72 13.04
N GLY A 227 0.22 8.27 12.63
CA GLY A 227 -1.01 9.06 12.64
C GLY A 227 -1.26 9.87 11.36
N TYR A 228 -0.46 9.65 10.32
CA TYR A 228 -0.58 10.31 9.01
C TYR A 228 -0.80 9.31 7.88
N PRO A 229 -1.89 8.55 7.87
CA PRO A 229 -2.11 7.56 6.82
C PRO A 229 -2.26 8.20 5.44
N ILE A 230 -1.98 7.42 4.40
CA ILE A 230 -2.22 7.83 3.02
C ILE A 230 -3.71 8.13 2.85
N THR A 231 -4.04 9.31 2.32
CA THR A 231 -5.40 9.87 2.35
C THR A 231 -6.47 8.95 1.77
N ASN A 232 -6.17 8.19 0.73
CA ASN A 232 -7.11 7.29 0.06
C ASN A 232 -6.76 5.81 0.21
N ASP A 233 -6.04 5.43 1.28
CA ASP A 233 -5.73 4.02 1.53
C ASP A 233 -6.97 3.27 2.06
N PRO A 234 -7.49 2.27 1.32
CA PRO A 234 -8.73 1.58 1.69
C PRO A 234 -8.60 0.73 2.97
N ILE A 235 -7.39 0.39 3.38
CA ILE A 235 -7.13 -0.37 4.60
C ILE A 235 -6.74 0.58 5.73
N TYR A 236 -5.65 1.33 5.56
CA TYR A 236 -4.97 2.02 6.66
C TYR A 236 -5.51 3.42 6.96
N SER A 237 -6.35 3.99 6.08
CA SER A 237 -6.98 5.30 6.27
C SER A 237 -8.46 5.19 6.67
N ASN A 238 -8.89 4.06 7.22
CA ASN A 238 -10.28 3.78 7.47
C ASN A 238 -10.61 3.87 8.96
N ARG A 239 -11.32 4.93 9.36
CA ARG A 239 -11.73 5.16 10.75
C ARG A 239 -12.70 4.11 11.28
N ARG A 240 -13.52 3.49 10.43
CA ARG A 240 -14.42 2.40 10.85
C ARG A 240 -13.67 1.15 11.24
N VAL A 241 -12.50 0.92 10.63
CA VAL A 241 -11.64 -0.21 10.96
C VAL A 241 -10.81 0.08 12.20
N PHE A 242 -10.13 1.23 12.22
CA PHE A 242 -9.13 1.54 13.22
C PHE A 242 -9.62 2.46 14.34
N GLY A 243 -10.81 3.05 14.23
CA GLY A 243 -11.33 4.04 15.17
C GLY A 243 -10.91 5.48 14.83
N PRO A 244 -11.32 6.45 15.67
CA PRO A 244 -11.16 7.88 15.39
C PRO A 244 -9.69 8.30 15.21
N ASN A 245 -8.78 7.69 15.96
CA ASN A 245 -7.33 7.98 15.89
C ASN A 245 -6.60 7.17 14.82
N LEU A 246 -7.32 6.44 13.97
CA LEU A 246 -6.76 5.62 12.89
C LEU A 246 -5.67 4.64 13.33
N GLY A 247 -5.67 4.22 14.61
CA GLY A 247 -4.66 3.32 15.17
C GLY A 247 -3.26 3.96 15.31
N LYS A 248 -3.19 5.30 15.49
CA LYS A 248 -1.96 6.01 15.81
C LYS A 248 -1.32 5.39 17.04
N ASN A 249 0.00 5.08 16.96
CA ASN A 249 0.81 4.50 18.03
C ASN A 249 0.37 3.12 18.54
N GLU A 250 -0.55 2.46 17.85
CA GLU A 250 -1.00 1.12 18.24
C GLU A 250 -0.02 0.03 17.81
N SER A 251 0.65 -0.58 18.79
CA SER A 251 1.56 -1.71 18.58
C SER A 251 1.11 -2.98 19.30
N SER A 252 0.06 -2.93 20.15
CA SER A 252 -0.49 -4.10 20.84
C SER A 252 -1.41 -4.93 19.93
N ALA A 253 -1.58 -6.21 20.27
CA ALA A 253 -2.44 -7.14 19.55
C ALA A 253 -3.91 -7.13 20.03
N ASP A 254 -4.22 -6.38 21.08
CA ASP A 254 -5.50 -6.46 21.81
C ASP A 254 -6.72 -6.23 20.91
N ARG A 255 -6.58 -5.40 19.90
CA ARG A 255 -7.64 -5.08 18.95
C ARG A 255 -7.56 -5.80 17.61
N ASP A 256 -6.61 -6.72 17.43
CA ASP A 256 -6.42 -7.38 16.13
C ASP A 256 -7.66 -8.16 15.68
N GLY A 257 -8.33 -8.87 16.61
CA GLY A 257 -9.56 -9.59 16.31
C GLY A 257 -10.67 -8.68 15.82
N GLU A 258 -10.91 -7.59 16.52
CA GLU A 258 -11.90 -6.56 16.17
C GLU A 258 -11.60 -5.92 14.80
N ILE A 259 -10.34 -5.56 14.57
CA ILE A 259 -9.90 -4.94 13.30
C ILE A 259 -10.07 -5.91 12.12
N ILE A 260 -9.70 -7.20 12.32
CA ILE A 260 -9.89 -8.26 11.32
C ILE A 260 -11.37 -8.44 11.00
N ASP A 261 -12.22 -8.50 12.01
CA ASP A 261 -13.66 -8.68 11.84
C ASP A 261 -14.25 -7.49 11.05
N ARG A 262 -14.00 -6.26 11.50
CA ARG A 262 -14.44 -5.06 10.81
C ARG A 262 -13.96 -5.01 9.35
N LEU A 263 -12.68 -5.30 9.11
CA LEU A 263 -12.11 -5.31 7.77
C LEU A 263 -12.67 -6.45 6.90
N SER A 264 -13.05 -7.59 7.49
CA SER A 264 -13.59 -8.74 6.76
C SER A 264 -15.01 -8.51 6.24
N THR A 265 -15.79 -7.71 6.96
CA THR A 265 -17.18 -7.34 6.61
C THR A 265 -17.24 -6.14 5.65
N MET A 266 -16.16 -5.39 5.53
CA MET A 266 -16.07 -4.31 4.58
C MET A 266 -15.90 -4.82 3.14
N GLY A 267 -16.57 -4.17 2.20
CA GLY A 267 -16.36 -4.44 0.78
C GLY A 267 -14.97 -4.00 0.33
N LYS A 268 -14.42 -4.74 -0.62
CA LYS A 268 -13.13 -4.36 -1.25
C LYS A 268 -13.18 -3.01 -1.99
N THR A 269 -14.36 -2.47 -2.16
CA THR A 269 -14.67 -1.22 -2.84
C THR A 269 -15.09 -0.12 -1.87
N GLU A 270 -15.10 -0.37 -0.55
CA GLU A 270 -15.35 0.70 0.39
C GLU A 270 -14.21 1.69 0.39
N LEU A 271 -14.57 2.93 0.14
CA LEU A 271 -13.65 4.04 0.06
C LEU A 271 -13.15 4.43 1.45
N PRO A 272 -11.89 4.84 1.56
CA PRO A 272 -11.41 5.51 2.75
C PRO A 272 -12.22 6.81 2.97
N ASP A 273 -12.23 7.29 4.21
CA ASP A 273 -12.99 8.46 4.65
C ASP A 273 -12.79 9.75 3.81
N THR A 274 -11.74 9.78 3.00
CA THR A 274 -11.33 10.96 2.25
C THR A 274 -11.88 11.09 0.85
N VAL A 275 -12.47 10.02 0.30
CA VAL A 275 -12.93 10.05 -1.08
C VAL A 275 -14.45 10.08 -1.11
N HIS A 276 -15.01 11.26 -1.35
CA HIS A 276 -16.44 11.52 -1.55
C HIS A 276 -17.35 11.38 -0.31
N SER A 277 -17.18 12.30 0.61
CA SER A 277 -18.12 12.52 1.72
C SER A 277 -19.57 12.79 1.29
N TYR A 278 -19.79 13.27 0.08
CA TYR A 278 -21.14 13.50 -0.45
C TYR A 278 -21.85 12.22 -0.92
N ARG A 279 -21.15 11.10 -1.10
CA ARG A 279 -21.80 9.83 -1.47
C ARG A 279 -22.08 8.91 -0.30
N THR A 280 -21.43 9.09 0.83
CA THR A 280 -21.63 8.13 1.90
C THR A 280 -21.41 8.75 3.28
N HIS A 281 -22.48 9.05 3.98
CA HIS A 281 -22.51 9.06 5.45
C HIS A 281 -22.01 7.73 6.06
N LEU A 282 -21.37 6.88 5.26
CA LEU A 282 -21.05 5.50 5.52
C LEU A 282 -19.60 5.31 5.97
N THR A 283 -18.73 6.28 5.71
CA THR A 283 -17.31 6.22 6.06
C THR A 283 -16.89 7.22 7.12
N ALA A 284 -17.80 8.15 7.49
CA ALA A 284 -17.54 9.05 8.60
C ALA A 284 -17.38 8.26 9.90
N ALA A 285 -16.33 8.57 10.66
CA ALA A 285 -16.28 8.11 12.05
C ALA A 285 -17.50 8.67 12.80
N PRO A 286 -18.07 7.94 13.75
CA PRO A 286 -19.09 8.52 14.62
C PRO A 286 -18.51 9.79 15.27
N ASP A 287 -19.37 10.79 15.41
CA ASP A 287 -19.00 12.04 16.10
C ASP A 287 -18.85 11.74 17.59
N VAL A 288 -17.62 11.38 17.96
CA VAL A 288 -17.29 11.03 19.33
C VAL A 288 -16.50 12.19 19.94
N PRO A 289 -17.09 12.88 20.94
CA PRO A 289 -16.41 14.00 21.59
C PRO A 289 -15.04 13.60 22.17
N PRO A 290 -14.05 14.49 22.14
CA PRO A 290 -12.77 14.25 22.80
C PRO A 290 -12.97 13.96 24.28
N GLY A 291 -12.31 12.91 24.80
CA GLY A 291 -12.41 12.51 26.21
C GLY A 291 -13.56 11.54 26.53
N THR A 292 -14.28 11.05 25.55
CA THR A 292 -15.32 10.02 25.73
C THR A 292 -14.70 8.73 26.28
N ASP A 293 -15.41 8.09 27.24
CA ASP A 293 -15.01 6.79 27.81
C ASP A 293 -14.70 5.77 26.70
N PRO A 294 -13.55 5.11 26.74
CA PRO A 294 -13.17 4.11 25.75
C PRO A 294 -14.20 3.00 25.54
N LYS A 295 -14.95 2.59 26.57
CA LYS A 295 -16.04 1.61 26.45
C LYS A 295 -17.19 2.14 25.61
N LEU A 296 -17.60 3.38 25.85
CA LEU A 296 -18.66 4.04 25.10
C LEU A 296 -18.21 4.28 23.65
N VAL A 297 -16.96 4.65 23.43
CA VAL A 297 -16.39 4.76 22.08
C VAL A 297 -16.52 3.43 21.35
N ASN A 298 -16.15 2.32 22.00
CA ASN A 298 -16.22 1.00 21.39
C ASN A 298 -17.66 0.56 21.09
N GLU A 299 -18.62 0.86 21.97
CA GLU A 299 -20.05 0.59 21.73
C GLU A 299 -20.59 1.38 20.53
N ILE A 300 -20.24 2.67 20.43
CA ILE A 300 -20.61 3.52 19.30
C ILE A 300 -20.00 2.95 18.01
N MET A 301 -18.70 2.63 18.02
CA MET A 301 -18.01 2.06 16.87
C MET A 301 -18.59 0.72 16.45
N THR A 302 -18.97 -0.14 17.39
CA THR A 302 -19.58 -1.45 17.09
C THR A 302 -20.94 -1.26 16.42
N ARG A 303 -21.79 -0.39 16.96
CA ARG A 303 -23.08 -0.09 16.36
C ARG A 303 -22.95 0.48 14.95
N GLU A 304 -22.08 1.46 14.76
CA GLU A 304 -21.80 2.04 13.44
C GLU A 304 -21.26 1.00 12.46
N HIS A 305 -20.46 0.05 12.95
CA HIS A 305 -19.96 -1.04 12.14
C HIS A 305 -21.08 -2.01 11.69
N GLU A 306 -22.00 -2.36 12.58
CA GLU A 306 -23.14 -3.22 12.26
C GLU A 306 -24.04 -2.55 11.21
N GLU A 307 -24.34 -1.27 11.40
CA GLU A 307 -25.12 -0.49 10.42
C GLU A 307 -24.39 -0.36 9.08
N ALA A 308 -23.06 -0.19 9.10
CA ALA A 308 -22.24 -0.15 7.90
C ALA A 308 -22.26 -1.49 7.16
N SER A 309 -22.22 -2.61 7.91
CA SER A 309 -22.28 -3.97 7.34
C SER A 309 -23.62 -4.22 6.64
N ILE A 310 -24.74 -3.83 7.27
CA ILE A 310 -26.06 -3.92 6.66
C ILE A 310 -26.14 -3.07 5.37
N ARG A 311 -25.65 -1.84 5.43
CA ARG A 311 -25.58 -0.94 4.27
C ARG A 311 -24.65 -1.48 3.17
N TYR A 312 -23.56 -2.14 3.55
CA TYR A 312 -22.67 -2.82 2.60
C TYR A 312 -23.37 -3.95 1.87
N LEU A 313 -24.05 -4.83 2.58
CA LEU A 313 -24.79 -5.94 1.95
C LEU A 313 -25.84 -5.42 0.98
N ARG A 314 -26.52 -4.33 1.32
CA ARG A 314 -27.46 -3.64 0.45
C ARG A 314 -26.76 -3.09 -0.81
N ARG A 315 -25.67 -2.35 -0.64
CA ARG A 315 -24.90 -1.78 -1.77
C ARG A 315 -24.19 -2.83 -2.62
N LYS A 316 -23.83 -3.97 -2.02
CA LYS A 316 -23.29 -5.08 -2.81
C LYS A 316 -24.28 -5.52 -3.89
N GLY A 317 -25.58 -5.51 -3.60
CA GLY A 317 -26.63 -5.69 -4.58
C GLY A 317 -26.71 -4.54 -5.60
N GLU A 318 -26.48 -3.31 -5.17
CA GLU A 318 -26.51 -2.11 -6.04
C GLU A 318 -25.29 -2.00 -6.95
N MET A 319 -24.16 -2.62 -6.60
CA MET A 319 -22.95 -2.64 -7.42
C MET A 319 -22.97 -3.71 -8.52
N LEU A 320 -24.00 -4.53 -8.56
CA LEU A 320 -24.18 -5.46 -9.67
C LEU A 320 -24.54 -4.69 -10.94
N SER A 321 -23.94 -5.10 -12.06
CA SER A 321 -24.20 -4.47 -13.37
C SER A 321 -25.61 -4.79 -13.92
N GLY A 322 -26.35 -5.65 -13.25
CA GLY A 322 -27.60 -6.22 -13.74
C GLY A 322 -27.43 -7.28 -14.85
N LYS A 323 -26.20 -7.60 -15.21
CA LYS A 323 -25.86 -8.62 -16.19
C LYS A 323 -25.43 -9.91 -15.50
N THR A 324 -25.75 -11.04 -16.11
CA THR A 324 -25.27 -12.36 -15.71
C THR A 324 -24.34 -12.91 -16.78
N CYS A 325 -23.38 -13.69 -16.35
CA CYS A 325 -22.50 -14.39 -17.29
C CYS A 325 -23.26 -15.51 -18.00
N GLU A 326 -23.27 -15.53 -19.31
CA GLU A 326 -23.92 -16.54 -20.13
C GLU A 326 -23.34 -17.95 -19.94
N ILE A 327 -22.06 -18.04 -19.51
CA ILE A 327 -21.35 -19.32 -19.36
C ILE A 327 -21.60 -19.95 -17.98
N CYS A 328 -21.55 -19.16 -16.89
CA CYS A 328 -21.63 -19.71 -15.53
C CYS A 328 -22.81 -19.19 -14.70
N GLY A 329 -23.64 -18.30 -15.25
CA GLY A 329 -24.79 -17.73 -14.57
C GLY A 329 -24.47 -16.80 -13.39
N THR A 330 -23.18 -16.44 -13.19
CA THR A 330 -22.78 -15.54 -12.09
C THR A 330 -23.20 -14.11 -12.42
N GLU A 331 -23.76 -13.41 -11.44
CA GLU A 331 -24.02 -11.98 -11.54
C GLU A 331 -22.71 -11.20 -11.65
N LEU A 332 -22.67 -10.27 -12.59
CA LEU A 332 -21.47 -9.47 -12.87
C LEU A 332 -21.53 -8.15 -12.14
N TYR A 333 -20.41 -7.76 -11.54
CA TYR A 333 -20.26 -6.44 -10.95
C TYR A 333 -20.03 -5.37 -12.02
N SER A 334 -20.43 -4.14 -11.72
CA SER A 334 -20.05 -2.96 -12.48
C SER A 334 -18.53 -2.74 -12.40
N ASP A 335 -17.98 -2.03 -13.37
CA ASP A 335 -16.57 -1.66 -13.36
C ASP A 335 -16.26 -0.74 -12.17
N PRO A 336 -15.07 -0.89 -11.54
CA PRO A 336 -14.65 0.00 -10.46
C PRO A 336 -14.45 1.42 -10.97
N GLY A 337 -14.74 2.40 -10.11
CA GLY A 337 -14.38 3.79 -10.37
C GLY A 337 -12.85 3.99 -10.37
N VAL A 338 -12.39 5.03 -11.04
CA VAL A 338 -10.95 5.36 -11.13
C VAL A 338 -10.31 5.49 -9.73
N HIS A 339 -11.06 6.02 -8.76
CA HIS A 339 -10.62 6.18 -7.37
C HIS A 339 -10.40 4.85 -6.62
N GLU A 340 -10.98 3.73 -7.08
CA GLU A 340 -10.82 2.40 -6.48
C GLU A 340 -9.58 1.68 -7.03
N LEU A 341 -8.97 2.24 -8.06
CA LEU A 341 -7.85 1.63 -8.78
C LEU A 341 -6.49 2.16 -8.35
N GLY A 342 -6.41 3.03 -7.33
CA GLY A 342 -5.12 3.56 -6.88
C GLY A 342 -5.12 4.07 -5.46
N ILE A 343 -3.93 4.15 -4.87
CA ILE A 343 -3.66 4.91 -3.64
C ILE A 343 -2.63 6.00 -3.95
N PHE A 344 -2.64 7.06 -3.16
CA PHE A 344 -1.67 8.13 -3.30
C PHE A 344 -0.29 7.76 -2.75
N LEU A 345 0.26 6.70 -3.34
CA LEU A 345 1.61 6.21 -3.11
C LEU A 345 2.25 5.85 -4.45
N HIS A 346 3.40 6.44 -4.73
CA HIS A 346 4.09 6.30 -5.99
C HIS A 346 5.59 6.10 -5.79
N ALA A 347 6.16 5.07 -6.41
CA ALA A 347 7.60 4.82 -6.43
C ALA A 347 8.24 5.77 -7.44
N VAL A 348 8.76 6.90 -6.97
CA VAL A 348 9.22 7.98 -7.86
C VAL A 348 10.61 7.75 -8.41
N ALA A 349 11.51 7.11 -7.64
CA ALA A 349 12.87 6.85 -8.10
C ALA A 349 13.47 5.59 -7.46
N TYR A 350 14.36 4.98 -8.21
CA TYR A 350 15.30 3.97 -7.73
C TYR A 350 16.69 4.34 -8.22
N ALA A 351 17.67 4.23 -7.35
CA ALA A 351 19.07 4.54 -7.63
C ALA A 351 19.99 3.48 -7.04
N ASP A 352 21.09 3.20 -7.73
CA ASP A 352 22.18 2.42 -7.18
C ASP A 352 22.94 3.24 -6.14
N LEU A 353 23.28 2.65 -5.00
CA LEU A 353 24.02 3.37 -3.95
C LEU A 353 25.47 3.68 -4.36
N GLU A 354 26.02 2.97 -5.33
CA GLU A 354 27.32 3.22 -5.93
C GLU A 354 27.28 4.35 -6.96
N GLY A 355 26.06 4.77 -7.37
CA GLY A 355 25.85 5.88 -8.29
C GLY A 355 25.86 5.51 -9.78
N ASP A 356 25.90 4.22 -10.12
CA ASP A 356 25.98 3.74 -11.50
C ASP A 356 24.74 4.13 -12.33
N TRP A 357 23.58 4.16 -11.69
CA TRP A 357 22.32 4.48 -12.37
C TRP A 357 21.26 5.05 -11.41
N LYS A 358 20.39 5.87 -11.97
CA LYS A 358 19.17 6.37 -11.32
C LYS A 358 18.05 6.43 -12.33
N TYR A 359 16.93 5.76 -12.01
CA TYR A 359 15.71 5.81 -12.82
C TYR A 359 14.62 6.54 -12.04
N ARG A 360 13.92 7.42 -12.75
CA ARG A 360 12.92 8.31 -12.19
C ARG A 360 11.66 8.31 -13.05
N SER A 361 10.49 8.28 -12.43
CA SER A 361 9.20 8.59 -13.04
C SER A 361 8.85 10.07 -12.82
N LYS A 362 7.84 10.55 -13.53
CA LYS A 362 7.27 11.87 -13.28
C LYS A 362 6.53 11.89 -11.95
N MET A 363 6.48 13.07 -11.33
CA MET A 363 5.63 13.28 -10.16
C MET A 363 4.16 13.09 -10.55
N PRO A 364 3.39 12.26 -9.82
CA PRO A 364 2.00 12.02 -10.17
C PRO A 364 1.15 13.28 -9.94
N SER A 365 0.10 13.44 -10.75
CA SER A 365 -0.75 14.64 -10.74
C SER A 365 -1.34 14.97 -9.36
N TRP A 366 -1.67 13.95 -8.57
CA TRP A 366 -2.23 14.11 -7.22
C TRP A 366 -1.20 14.64 -6.20
N ALA A 367 0.09 14.63 -6.51
CA ALA A 367 1.16 15.13 -5.67
C ALA A 367 1.65 16.53 -6.10
N LEU A 368 1.18 17.02 -7.24
CA LEU A 368 1.44 18.39 -7.69
C LEU A 368 0.69 19.41 -6.83
N PRO A 369 1.18 20.66 -6.73
CA PRO A 369 0.48 21.72 -6.05
C PRO A 369 -0.95 21.92 -6.59
N PRO A 370 -1.95 22.13 -5.72
CA PRO A 370 -3.27 22.55 -6.15
C PRO A 370 -3.21 23.87 -6.91
N GLN A 371 -4.23 24.13 -7.73
CA GLN A 371 -4.31 25.39 -8.49
C GLN A 371 -4.21 26.59 -7.54
N GLY A 372 -3.31 27.50 -7.86
CA GLY A 372 -3.07 28.70 -7.05
C GLY A 372 -2.18 28.51 -5.81
N CYS A 373 -1.67 27.31 -5.58
CA CYS A 373 -0.72 27.02 -4.51
C CYS A 373 0.70 26.86 -5.07
N GLU A 374 1.68 27.29 -4.29
CA GLU A 374 3.08 26.99 -4.55
C GLU A 374 3.46 25.63 -3.99
N GLY A 375 4.41 24.96 -4.63
CA GLY A 375 4.92 23.67 -4.17
C GLY A 375 5.81 22.97 -5.19
N PRO A 376 6.39 21.82 -4.82
CA PRO A 376 7.32 21.10 -5.68
C PRO A 376 6.62 20.52 -6.91
N GLN A 377 7.25 20.72 -8.09
CA GLN A 377 6.84 20.11 -9.35
C GLN A 377 7.53 18.74 -9.56
N GLU A 378 8.62 18.53 -8.85
CA GLU A 378 9.42 17.30 -8.85
C GLU A 378 9.78 16.92 -7.42
N VAL A 379 10.01 15.63 -7.19
CA VAL A 379 10.56 15.17 -5.91
C VAL A 379 12.07 15.46 -5.93
N PRO A 380 12.58 16.28 -4.98
CA PRO A 380 14.01 16.56 -4.90
C PRO A 380 14.78 15.27 -4.59
N ASP A 381 16.08 15.27 -4.90
CA ASP A 381 16.93 14.19 -4.46
C ASP A 381 16.96 14.11 -2.92
N TRP A 382 17.00 12.89 -2.40
CA TRP A 382 17.13 12.72 -0.98
C TRP A 382 18.52 13.18 -0.52
N VAL A 383 18.53 14.23 0.28
CA VAL A 383 19.76 14.74 0.90
C VAL A 383 19.77 14.26 2.35
N PHE A 384 20.80 13.50 2.71
CA PHE A 384 21.03 13.12 4.10
C PHE A 384 21.56 14.36 4.85
N GLY A 385 20.73 14.92 5.73
CA GLY A 385 21.14 15.98 6.63
C GLY A 385 21.93 15.44 7.84
N PRO A 386 22.46 16.33 8.70
CA PRO A 386 23.11 15.90 9.93
C PRO A 386 22.11 15.14 10.83
N GLU A 387 22.58 14.10 11.52
CA GLU A 387 21.74 13.23 12.38
C GLU A 387 21.00 14.00 13.48
N SER A 388 21.46 15.22 13.83
CA SER A 388 20.84 16.09 14.81
C SER A 388 19.46 16.65 14.39
N GLU A 389 19.12 16.60 13.10
CA GLU A 389 17.84 17.03 12.55
C GLU A 389 16.84 15.86 12.38
N GLU A 390 17.25 14.64 12.72
CA GLU A 390 16.42 13.45 12.55
C GLU A 390 15.63 13.15 13.84
N VAL A 391 14.30 13.09 13.73
CA VAL A 391 13.40 12.63 14.81
C VAL A 391 13.14 11.15 14.65
N VAL A 392 13.60 10.34 15.62
CA VAL A 392 13.50 8.86 15.54
C VAL A 392 12.36 8.35 16.41
N TYR A 393 11.42 7.67 15.78
CA TYR A 393 10.37 6.87 16.44
C TYR A 393 10.83 5.42 16.51
N GLY A 394 11.67 5.10 17.51
CA GLY A 394 12.21 3.76 17.75
C GLY A 394 11.31 2.90 18.63
N HIS A 395 11.79 1.68 18.95
CA HIS A 395 11.06 0.73 19.76
C HIS A 395 10.62 1.32 21.11
N GLY A 396 9.31 1.44 21.33
CA GLY A 396 8.70 1.72 22.62
C GLY A 396 8.53 3.18 23.02
N VAL A 397 8.96 4.15 22.21
CA VAL A 397 8.80 5.59 22.53
C VAL A 397 8.18 6.32 21.34
N VAL A 398 6.92 6.70 21.48
CA VAL A 398 6.29 7.66 20.57
C VAL A 398 5.80 8.83 21.43
N PRO A 399 6.20 10.08 21.16
CA PRO A 399 5.67 11.25 21.86
C PRO A 399 4.14 11.31 21.73
N GLU A 400 3.45 11.76 22.75
CA GLU A 400 1.98 11.91 22.76
C GLU A 400 1.50 12.86 21.66
N SER A 401 2.32 13.84 21.26
CA SER A 401 2.09 14.68 20.08
C SER A 401 3.38 14.90 19.28
N LEU A 402 3.26 14.92 17.95
CA LEU A 402 4.33 15.31 17.05
C LEU A 402 4.52 16.83 16.98
N ASP A 403 3.60 17.59 17.60
CA ASP A 403 3.54 19.04 17.57
C ASP A 403 4.27 19.70 18.76
N ASP A 404 4.72 18.92 19.74
CA ASP A 404 5.54 19.43 20.84
C ASP A 404 6.97 19.69 20.34
N GLU A 405 7.23 20.95 19.97
CA GLU A 405 8.59 21.44 19.87
C GLU A 405 9.33 21.14 21.19
N PRO A 406 10.57 20.66 21.16
CA PRO A 406 11.35 20.49 22.37
C PRO A 406 11.55 21.87 23.02
N LYS A 407 10.74 22.20 24.01
CA LYS A 407 10.99 23.34 24.87
C LYS A 407 12.33 23.09 25.55
N GLY A 408 13.34 23.79 25.07
CA GLY A 408 14.65 23.78 25.68
C GLY A 408 14.55 24.28 27.13
N GLN A 409 14.57 23.33 28.07
CA GLN A 409 15.11 23.57 29.42
C GLN A 409 15.36 22.21 30.11
N GLY A 410 16.54 22.13 30.71
CA GLY A 410 17.12 20.95 31.32
C GLY A 410 16.23 20.28 32.36
N GLY A 411 16.01 19.02 32.12
CA GLY A 411 15.47 18.04 33.04
C GLY A 411 15.97 16.69 32.59
N LYS A 412 16.86 16.12 33.34
CA LYS A 412 17.38 14.77 33.14
C LYS A 412 16.20 13.83 33.21
N ASP A 413 15.96 13.05 32.13
CA ASP A 413 15.64 11.64 32.18
C ASP A 413 14.93 11.27 30.87
N GLY A 414 15.54 10.38 30.08
CA GLY A 414 14.85 9.59 29.06
C GLY A 414 15.32 9.67 27.60
N VAL A 415 16.33 10.48 27.27
CA VAL A 415 16.95 10.39 25.95
C VAL A 415 18.15 9.45 26.01
N VAL A 416 17.97 8.22 25.61
CA VAL A 416 19.08 7.30 25.37
C VAL A 416 19.81 7.78 24.11
N LYS A 417 20.86 8.58 24.30
CA LYS A 417 21.85 8.84 23.27
C LYS A 417 22.58 7.54 22.99
N GLY A 418 22.17 6.81 21.99
CA GLY A 418 22.93 5.70 21.45
C GLY A 418 24.23 6.22 20.85
N LYS A 419 25.32 6.11 21.58
CA LYS A 419 26.66 6.12 20.98
C LYS A 419 26.75 4.84 20.13
N GLN A 420 26.63 4.97 18.83
CA GLN A 420 27.08 3.93 17.93
C GLN A 420 28.39 4.33 17.31
N GLY A 421 29.44 3.67 17.80
CA GLY A 421 30.68 3.57 17.08
C GLY A 421 30.43 2.78 15.78
N VAL A 422 31.02 3.25 14.71
CA VAL A 422 31.14 2.56 13.43
C VAL A 422 31.79 1.21 13.70
N PRO A 423 31.20 0.06 13.30
CA PRO A 423 31.93 -1.19 13.33
C PRO A 423 32.94 -1.18 12.19
N SER A 424 34.20 -1.08 12.57
CA SER A 424 35.32 -1.41 11.70
C SER A 424 35.14 -2.83 11.13
N LEU A 425 35.43 -2.96 9.84
CA LEU A 425 35.65 -4.22 9.16
C LEU A 425 36.57 -5.13 9.97
N ILE A 426 36.05 -6.21 10.51
CA ILE A 426 36.87 -7.36 10.94
C ILE A 426 36.87 -8.38 9.82
N ARG A 427 38.00 -8.51 9.17
CA ARG A 427 38.38 -9.71 8.43
C ARG A 427 38.50 -10.86 9.44
N GLY A 428 37.74 -11.90 9.23
CA GLY A 428 37.83 -13.15 9.94
C GLY A 428 37.56 -14.29 8.99
N VAL A 429 38.62 -14.84 8.46
CA VAL A 429 38.67 -16.12 7.72
C VAL A 429 38.38 -17.22 8.73
N GLY A 430 37.37 -18.02 8.47
CA GLY A 430 37.11 -19.27 9.17
C GLY A 430 36.48 -20.25 8.18
N MET A 431 37.35 -21.02 7.51
CA MET A 431 36.96 -22.25 6.83
C MET A 431 36.38 -23.21 7.85
N VAL A 432 35.23 -23.76 7.59
CA VAL A 432 34.76 -25.03 8.16
C VAL A 432 34.42 -25.92 6.98
N ASP A 433 35.19 -26.97 6.84
CA ASP A 433 34.97 -28.09 5.96
C ASP A 433 33.66 -28.77 6.34
N VAL A 434 32.77 -29.00 5.36
CA VAL A 434 31.66 -29.94 5.48
C VAL A 434 31.89 -31.05 4.46
N GLU A 435 32.12 -32.20 5.00
CA GLU A 435 32.32 -33.48 4.30
C GLU A 435 31.17 -33.77 3.31
N LYS A 436 31.57 -34.28 2.17
CA LYS A 436 30.73 -34.88 1.16
C LYS A 436 30.28 -36.24 1.66
N ASP A 437 28.97 -36.40 1.88
CA ASP A 437 28.39 -37.73 1.87
C ASP A 437 27.61 -37.96 0.57
N GLY A 438 27.91 -39.07 -0.04
CA GLY A 438 27.57 -39.45 -1.40
C GLY A 438 26.09 -39.80 -1.57
N LEU A 439 25.63 -39.52 -2.76
CA LEU A 439 24.41 -40.09 -3.34
C LEU A 439 24.79 -41.37 -4.12
N PRO A 440 24.03 -42.46 -4.02
CA PRO A 440 24.17 -43.59 -4.92
C PRO A 440 23.47 -43.35 -6.26
N GLU A 441 24.16 -43.67 -7.32
CA GLU A 441 23.62 -43.82 -8.68
C GLU A 441 22.64 -45.01 -8.73
N THR A 442 21.42 -44.79 -9.24
CA THR A 442 20.72 -45.57 -10.28
C THR A 442 19.46 -44.80 -10.73
#